data_f33c744f2bbe457ac4dc2e4872d6a01e
#
_entry.id   f33c744f2bbe457ac4dc2e4872d6a01e
#
_cell.length_a   1.000
_cell.length_b   1.000
_cell.length_c   1.000
_cell.angle_alpha   90.00
_cell.angle_beta   90.00
_cell.angle_gamma   90.00
#
_symmetry.space_group_name_H-M   'P 1'
#
loop_
_entity.id
_entity.type
_entity.pdbx_description
1 polymer ?
#
loop_
_entity_poly.entity_id
_entity_poly.type
_entity_poly.pdbx_seq_one_letter_code
_entity_poly.pdbx_strand_id
1 'polypeptide(L)'
;MNFNLDMFAYSSRDREQDHEKNKNRFKNALIENDKIALANLLYTLDIRNGKGERALFKSYFSALIEMNKDCAIQTLPYIPELGRWDYVFEGIGTEIEENVYELIRAYLMMDIKNYNENKPVSLLAKWLPSIKTHNKKNYFAVKLVKKLNLTEKEYRKILSKLRDRLNIVEKHITNKEYEKIDYISVPSKAMVKYRSLFFTKDEIRFKEFIDELKKSKKTKYDNLFMNDFVKMYLDNLKKLGVNYFYGKTLKEAYKNSISNLIKDLSLKELEDRQILLQRFRDEKNLINAMWKKQSKIEFDKNVLVVADTSGSMQGTPFETAISLAVYISQNNKSDEWRNRFIIFSSDCIEYSYNKNAEFTDILDEIPFIVENTNIDKVFKKILNDSVEKSFLN
;
A
#
# COMPACT_ATOMS: atom_id res chain seq x y z
N MET A 1 -33.36 -0.92 -6.08
CA MET A 1 -31.95 -0.72 -5.71
C MET A 1 -31.12 -1.11 -6.92
N ASN A 2 -30.18 -0.31 -7.38
CA ASN A 2 -29.33 -0.68 -8.52
C ASN A 2 -28.13 -1.49 -7.99
N PHE A 3 -28.16 -2.81 -8.20
CA PHE A 3 -27.16 -3.74 -7.64
C PHE A 3 -25.77 -3.53 -8.26
N ASN A 4 -25.71 -3.18 -9.55
CA ASN A 4 -24.43 -2.89 -10.21
C ASN A 4 -23.81 -1.60 -9.69
N LEU A 5 -24.60 -0.59 -9.38
CA LEU A 5 -24.10 0.64 -8.76
C LEU A 5 -23.67 0.39 -7.30
N ASP A 6 -24.41 -0.39 -6.52
CA ASP A 6 -24.01 -0.80 -5.18
C ASP A 6 -22.69 -1.57 -5.19
N MET A 7 -22.53 -2.52 -6.13
CA MET A 7 -21.28 -3.24 -6.32
C MET A 7 -20.11 -2.31 -6.70
N PHE A 8 -20.35 -1.35 -7.59
CA PHE A 8 -19.33 -0.39 -8.01
C PHE A 8 -18.92 0.55 -6.87
N ALA A 9 -19.87 1.08 -6.12
CA ALA A 9 -19.62 2.02 -5.03
C ALA A 9 -19.00 1.37 -3.79
N TYR A 10 -19.21 0.06 -3.59
CA TYR A 10 -18.75 -0.63 -2.38
C TYR A 10 -17.22 -0.80 -2.35
N SER A 11 -16.63 -0.49 -1.19
CA SER A 11 -15.24 -0.78 -0.85
C SER A 11 -15.19 -1.60 0.45
N SER A 12 -14.29 -2.56 0.52
CA SER A 12 -14.12 -3.45 1.68
C SER A 12 -12.96 -3.07 2.59
N ARG A 13 -12.24 -1.96 2.30
CA ARG A 13 -10.95 -1.66 2.95
C ARG A 13 -11.06 -1.40 4.45
N ASP A 14 -12.18 -0.84 4.88
CA ASP A 14 -12.38 -0.34 6.25
C ASP A 14 -13.48 -1.11 7.01
N ARG A 15 -13.93 -2.26 6.49
CA ARG A 15 -15.03 -3.02 7.08
C ARG A 15 -14.65 -4.47 7.29
N GLU A 16 -15.23 -5.06 8.32
CA GLU A 16 -15.20 -6.50 8.53
C GLU A 16 -15.69 -7.23 7.28
N GLN A 17 -14.85 -8.12 6.75
CA GLN A 17 -15.11 -8.72 5.44
C GLN A 17 -16.08 -9.88 5.59
N ASP A 18 -17.35 -9.61 5.36
CA ASP A 18 -18.36 -10.65 5.20
C ASP A 18 -18.30 -11.20 3.78
N HIS A 19 -17.61 -12.34 3.64
CA HIS A 19 -17.40 -13.01 2.36
C HIS A 19 -18.73 -13.39 1.69
N GLU A 20 -19.69 -13.95 2.44
CA GLU A 20 -21.00 -14.34 1.91
C GLU A 20 -21.85 -13.14 1.49
N LYS A 21 -21.82 -12.07 2.26
CA LYS A 21 -22.50 -10.82 1.88
C LYS A 21 -21.94 -10.23 0.58
N ASN A 22 -20.62 -10.28 0.40
CA ASN A 22 -19.98 -9.84 -0.82
C ASN A 22 -20.32 -10.74 -2.02
N LYS A 23 -20.35 -12.08 -1.83
CA LYS A 23 -20.84 -13.03 -2.86
C LYS A 23 -22.26 -12.69 -3.29
N ASN A 24 -23.16 -12.47 -2.35
CA ASN A 24 -24.55 -12.11 -2.64
C ASN A 24 -24.68 -10.78 -3.38
N ARG A 25 -23.84 -9.78 -3.03
CA ARG A 25 -23.79 -8.49 -3.77
C ARG A 25 -23.45 -8.74 -5.24
N PHE A 26 -22.43 -9.53 -5.53
CA PHE A 26 -22.04 -9.87 -6.88
C PHE A 26 -23.12 -10.68 -7.61
N LYS A 27 -23.72 -11.71 -6.97
CA LYS A 27 -24.80 -12.52 -7.55
C LYS A 27 -25.98 -11.65 -7.99
N ASN A 28 -26.41 -10.72 -7.16
CA ASN A 28 -27.49 -9.80 -7.49
C ASN A 28 -27.13 -8.87 -8.65
N ALA A 29 -25.91 -8.35 -8.68
CA ALA A 29 -25.42 -7.52 -9.79
C ALA A 29 -25.34 -8.31 -11.11
N LEU A 30 -24.91 -9.59 -11.06
CA LEU A 30 -24.82 -10.47 -12.21
C LEU A 30 -26.21 -10.79 -12.79
N ILE A 31 -27.22 -11.01 -11.94
CA ILE A 31 -28.62 -11.22 -12.36
C ILE A 31 -29.21 -9.96 -12.98
N GLU A 32 -28.88 -8.76 -12.44
CA GLU A 32 -29.38 -7.49 -12.93
C GLU A 32 -28.81 -7.15 -14.33
N ASN A 33 -27.50 -7.26 -14.48
CA ASN A 33 -26.79 -7.04 -15.74
C ASN A 33 -25.39 -7.69 -15.68
N ASP A 34 -25.24 -8.81 -16.36
CA ASP A 34 -24.04 -9.63 -16.36
C ASP A 34 -22.81 -8.87 -16.91
N LYS A 35 -22.97 -8.13 -18.00
CA LYS A 35 -21.89 -7.38 -18.63
C LYS A 35 -21.31 -6.30 -17.71
N ILE A 36 -22.19 -5.55 -17.03
CA ILE A 36 -21.76 -4.52 -16.08
C ILE A 36 -21.13 -5.16 -14.85
N ALA A 37 -21.71 -6.26 -14.33
CA ALA A 37 -21.17 -6.98 -13.19
C ALA A 37 -19.76 -7.54 -13.48
N LEU A 38 -19.54 -8.11 -14.66
CA LEU A 38 -18.23 -8.60 -15.12
C LEU A 38 -17.21 -7.46 -15.30
N ALA A 39 -17.63 -6.33 -15.87
CA ALA A 39 -16.79 -5.14 -15.95
C ALA A 39 -16.38 -4.64 -14.57
N ASN A 40 -17.31 -4.61 -13.61
CA ASN A 40 -17.03 -4.25 -12.22
C ASN A 40 -16.14 -5.27 -11.50
N LEU A 41 -16.25 -6.56 -11.82
CA LEU A 41 -15.34 -7.61 -11.31
C LEU A 41 -13.91 -7.34 -11.79
N LEU A 42 -13.71 -7.09 -13.09
CA LEU A 42 -12.38 -6.79 -13.65
C LEU A 42 -11.84 -5.47 -13.12
N TYR A 43 -12.68 -4.44 -12.95
CA TYR A 43 -12.30 -3.19 -12.32
C TYR A 43 -11.90 -3.36 -10.84
N THR A 44 -12.59 -4.25 -10.12
CA THR A 44 -12.22 -4.60 -8.74
C THR A 44 -10.88 -5.32 -8.66
N LEU A 45 -10.57 -6.14 -9.68
CA LEU A 45 -9.31 -6.86 -9.83
C LEU A 45 -8.13 -5.95 -10.17
N ASP A 46 -8.34 -4.97 -11.06
CA ASP A 46 -7.29 -4.16 -11.65
C ASP A 46 -6.56 -3.33 -10.59
N ILE A 47 -5.26 -3.64 -10.41
CA ILE A 47 -4.37 -3.00 -9.42
C ILE A 47 -3.76 -1.69 -9.94
N ARG A 48 -3.93 -1.33 -11.22
CA ARG A 48 -3.35 -0.14 -11.85
C ARG A 48 -4.39 0.94 -12.10
N ASN A 49 -5.50 0.57 -12.73
CA ASN A 49 -6.51 1.51 -13.18
C ASN A 49 -7.87 1.29 -12.51
N GLY A 50 -7.97 0.28 -11.62
CA GLY A 50 -9.18 -0.09 -10.91
C GLY A 50 -9.04 0.04 -9.39
N LYS A 51 -9.89 -0.70 -8.67
CA LYS A 51 -9.90 -0.69 -7.19
C LYS A 51 -8.72 -1.43 -6.56
N GLY A 52 -8.22 -2.50 -7.18
CA GLY A 52 -7.17 -3.35 -6.63
C GLY A 52 -7.55 -4.01 -5.29
N GLU A 53 -8.85 -4.30 -5.08
CA GLU A 53 -9.36 -4.85 -3.82
C GLU A 53 -9.36 -6.38 -3.81
N ARG A 54 -8.28 -6.94 -3.26
CA ARG A 54 -8.03 -8.38 -3.25
C ARG A 54 -9.15 -9.20 -2.64
N ALA A 55 -9.60 -8.86 -1.45
CA ALA A 55 -10.55 -9.67 -0.72
C ALA A 55 -11.94 -9.60 -1.36
N LEU A 56 -12.30 -8.43 -1.85
CA LEU A 56 -13.55 -8.23 -2.57
C LEU A 56 -13.57 -9.02 -3.89
N PHE A 57 -12.46 -8.95 -4.66
CA PHE A 57 -12.31 -9.76 -5.87
C PHE A 57 -12.46 -11.25 -5.60
N LYS A 58 -11.84 -11.77 -4.53
CA LYS A 58 -11.97 -13.19 -4.15
C LYS A 58 -13.40 -13.60 -3.91
N SER A 59 -14.17 -12.78 -3.19
CA SER A 59 -15.59 -13.03 -2.93
C SER A 59 -16.41 -13.02 -4.23
N TYR A 60 -16.18 -12.05 -5.09
CA TYR A 60 -16.87 -11.92 -6.36
C TYR A 60 -16.51 -13.04 -7.34
N PHE A 61 -15.23 -13.39 -7.44
CA PHE A 61 -14.78 -14.47 -8.32
C PHE A 61 -15.28 -15.85 -7.86
N SER A 62 -15.31 -16.10 -6.55
CA SER A 62 -15.94 -17.30 -5.98
C SER A 62 -17.42 -17.38 -6.37
N ALA A 63 -18.16 -16.26 -6.26
CA ALA A 63 -19.57 -16.23 -6.68
C ALA A 63 -19.74 -16.42 -8.20
N LEU A 64 -18.81 -15.91 -9.02
CA LEU A 64 -18.82 -16.14 -10.47
C LEU A 64 -18.65 -17.62 -10.81
N ILE A 65 -17.73 -18.32 -10.13
CA ILE A 65 -17.53 -19.78 -10.30
C ILE A 65 -18.83 -20.54 -10.01
N GLU A 66 -19.54 -20.16 -8.94
CA GLU A 66 -20.80 -20.79 -8.54
C GLU A 66 -21.96 -20.51 -9.52
N MET A 67 -21.99 -19.31 -10.11
CA MET A 67 -23.10 -18.86 -10.97
C MET A 67 -22.89 -19.19 -12.45
N ASN A 68 -21.66 -19.06 -12.93
CA ASN A 68 -21.31 -19.23 -14.33
C ASN A 68 -19.86 -19.70 -14.50
N LYS A 69 -19.67 -21.01 -14.45
CA LYS A 69 -18.37 -21.66 -14.57
C LYS A 69 -17.62 -21.27 -15.86
N ASP A 70 -18.32 -21.22 -16.99
CA ASP A 70 -17.68 -20.95 -18.27
C ASP A 70 -17.15 -19.52 -18.33
N CYS A 71 -17.91 -18.58 -17.81
CA CYS A 71 -17.47 -17.19 -17.68
C CYS A 71 -16.29 -17.06 -16.69
N ALA A 72 -16.29 -17.83 -15.60
CA ALA A 72 -15.15 -17.85 -14.69
C ALA A 72 -13.89 -18.40 -15.37
N ILE A 73 -13.98 -19.45 -16.17
CA ILE A 73 -12.87 -20.00 -16.97
C ILE A 73 -12.34 -18.94 -17.97
N GLN A 74 -13.23 -18.23 -18.67
CA GLN A 74 -12.84 -17.17 -19.58
C GLN A 74 -12.18 -15.98 -18.87
N THR A 75 -12.47 -15.77 -17.60
CA THR A 75 -11.87 -14.71 -16.78
C THR A 75 -10.44 -15.03 -16.33
N LEU A 76 -10.07 -16.33 -16.22
CA LEU A 76 -8.78 -16.78 -15.67
C LEU A 76 -7.55 -16.10 -16.34
N PRO A 77 -7.43 -15.97 -17.67
CA PRO A 77 -6.26 -15.36 -18.30
C PRO A 77 -6.06 -13.89 -17.95
N TYR A 78 -7.15 -13.16 -17.67
CA TYR A 78 -7.10 -11.73 -17.33
C TYR A 78 -6.64 -11.48 -15.88
N ILE A 79 -6.76 -12.49 -15.01
CA ILE A 79 -6.39 -12.33 -13.60
C ILE A 79 -4.91 -11.95 -13.41
N PRO A 80 -3.93 -12.62 -14.00
CA PRO A 80 -2.53 -12.23 -13.86
C PRO A 80 -2.15 -10.95 -14.63
N GLU A 81 -2.93 -10.55 -15.63
CA GLU A 81 -2.71 -9.33 -16.40
C GLU A 81 -3.16 -8.07 -15.66
N LEU A 82 -4.35 -8.09 -15.07
CA LEU A 82 -4.94 -6.97 -14.34
C LEU A 82 -4.53 -6.95 -12.86
N GLY A 83 -4.35 -8.13 -12.27
CA GLY A 83 -4.09 -8.32 -10.85
C GLY A 83 -2.78 -9.05 -10.58
N ARG A 84 -2.88 -10.13 -9.79
CA ARG A 84 -1.74 -10.90 -9.32
C ARG A 84 -1.98 -12.40 -9.56
N TRP A 85 -0.91 -13.14 -9.80
CA TRP A 85 -0.97 -14.59 -9.99
C TRP A 85 -1.60 -15.37 -8.83
N ASP A 86 -1.43 -14.91 -7.59
CA ASP A 86 -2.03 -15.61 -6.44
C ASP A 86 -3.57 -15.56 -6.43
N TYR A 87 -4.19 -14.67 -7.20
CA TYR A 87 -5.66 -14.63 -7.34
C TYR A 87 -6.20 -15.77 -8.23
N VAL A 88 -5.38 -16.29 -9.14
CA VAL A 88 -5.72 -17.48 -9.96
C VAL A 88 -5.95 -18.70 -9.07
N PHE A 89 -5.25 -18.78 -7.92
CA PHE A 89 -5.35 -19.91 -6.99
C PHE A 89 -6.69 -20.00 -6.26
N GLU A 90 -7.53 -18.96 -6.33
CA GLU A 90 -8.90 -19.01 -5.79
C GLU A 90 -9.79 -20.03 -6.51
N GLY A 91 -9.45 -20.43 -7.74
CA GLY A 91 -10.13 -21.50 -8.46
C GLY A 91 -9.73 -22.92 -8.02
N ILE A 92 -8.73 -23.06 -7.13
CA ILE A 92 -8.28 -24.38 -6.64
C ILE A 92 -9.26 -24.91 -5.59
N GLY A 93 -9.65 -26.18 -5.74
CA GLY A 93 -10.68 -26.80 -4.92
C GLY A 93 -12.10 -26.47 -5.36
N THR A 94 -12.27 -25.83 -6.52
CA THR A 94 -13.58 -25.54 -7.15
C THR A 94 -13.73 -26.32 -8.45
N GLU A 95 -14.86 -26.15 -9.11
CA GLU A 95 -15.17 -26.84 -10.39
C GLU A 95 -14.26 -26.44 -11.55
N ILE A 96 -13.52 -25.31 -11.44
CA ILE A 96 -12.56 -24.85 -12.45
C ILE A 96 -11.10 -25.19 -12.14
N GLU A 97 -10.87 -26.05 -11.14
CA GLU A 97 -9.51 -26.36 -10.67
C GLU A 97 -8.58 -26.88 -11.80
N GLU A 98 -9.09 -27.73 -12.69
CA GLU A 98 -8.28 -28.25 -13.79
C GLU A 98 -7.89 -27.14 -14.77
N ASN A 99 -8.77 -26.18 -15.05
CA ASN A 99 -8.47 -25.03 -15.91
C ASN A 99 -7.40 -24.11 -15.28
N VAL A 100 -7.40 -23.99 -13.96
CA VAL A 100 -6.31 -23.30 -13.24
C VAL A 100 -4.98 -24.00 -13.45
N TYR A 101 -4.91 -25.33 -13.34
CA TYR A 101 -3.67 -26.05 -13.59
C TYR A 101 -3.22 -26.00 -15.05
N GLU A 102 -4.15 -26.02 -16.00
CA GLU A 102 -3.85 -25.85 -17.43
C GLU A 102 -3.25 -24.46 -17.71
N LEU A 103 -3.84 -23.39 -17.16
CA LEU A 103 -3.31 -22.05 -17.28
C LEU A 103 -1.88 -21.96 -16.69
N ILE A 104 -1.67 -22.47 -15.48
CA ILE A 104 -0.35 -22.47 -14.83
C ILE A 104 0.66 -23.25 -15.69
N ARG A 105 0.27 -24.41 -16.24
CA ARG A 105 1.13 -25.24 -17.10
C ARG A 105 1.53 -24.48 -18.36
N ALA A 106 0.56 -23.87 -19.05
CA ALA A 106 0.79 -23.11 -20.28
C ALA A 106 1.80 -21.97 -20.06
N TYR A 107 1.59 -21.16 -19.02
CA TYR A 107 2.51 -20.07 -18.70
C TYR A 107 3.88 -20.55 -18.21
N LEU A 108 3.95 -21.64 -17.43
CA LEU A 108 5.23 -22.20 -16.99
C LEU A 108 6.06 -22.72 -18.16
N MET A 109 5.42 -23.39 -19.13
CA MET A 109 6.09 -23.84 -20.35
C MET A 109 6.56 -22.66 -21.21
N MET A 110 5.74 -21.62 -21.34
CA MET A 110 6.12 -20.39 -22.03
C MET A 110 7.32 -19.72 -21.33
N ASP A 111 7.30 -19.63 -20.00
CA ASP A 111 8.40 -19.03 -19.22
C ASP A 111 9.69 -19.82 -19.36
N ILE A 112 9.63 -21.16 -19.38
CA ILE A 112 10.80 -22.02 -19.63
C ILE A 112 11.38 -21.76 -21.02
N LYS A 113 10.52 -21.67 -22.05
CA LYS A 113 10.94 -21.32 -23.42
C LYS A 113 11.58 -19.94 -23.45
N ASN A 114 10.93 -18.93 -22.90
CA ASN A 114 11.44 -17.56 -22.82
C ASN A 114 12.77 -17.48 -22.08
N TYR A 115 12.91 -18.22 -20.98
CA TYR A 115 14.19 -18.30 -20.26
C TYR A 115 15.32 -18.81 -21.13
N ASN A 116 15.09 -19.90 -21.87
CA ASN A 116 16.09 -20.49 -22.77
C ASN A 116 16.45 -19.58 -23.97
N GLU A 117 15.48 -18.75 -24.42
CA GLU A 117 15.65 -17.76 -25.48
C GLU A 117 16.14 -16.40 -24.97
N ASN A 118 16.53 -16.27 -23.72
CA ASN A 118 16.90 -15.00 -23.06
C ASN A 118 15.82 -13.90 -23.12
N LYS A 119 14.55 -14.27 -23.25
CA LYS A 119 13.41 -13.38 -23.24
C LYS A 119 12.90 -13.12 -21.80
N PRO A 120 12.11 -12.05 -21.59
CA PRO A 120 11.44 -11.82 -20.31
C PRO A 120 10.50 -12.97 -19.94
N VAL A 121 10.45 -13.30 -18.64
CA VAL A 121 9.55 -14.31 -18.08
C VAL A 121 8.44 -13.65 -17.28
N SER A 122 7.30 -14.32 -17.15
CA SER A 122 6.17 -13.81 -16.36
C SER A 122 6.47 -13.82 -14.86
N LEU A 123 5.63 -13.15 -14.08
CA LEU A 123 5.74 -13.18 -12.61
C LEU A 123 5.23 -14.48 -11.99
N LEU A 124 4.79 -15.48 -12.77
CA LEU A 124 4.24 -16.74 -12.27
C LEU A 124 5.16 -17.41 -11.25
N ALA A 125 6.45 -17.57 -11.57
CA ALA A 125 7.40 -18.23 -10.70
C ALA A 125 7.58 -17.54 -9.32
N LYS A 126 7.32 -16.23 -9.22
CA LYS A 126 7.33 -15.49 -7.95
C LYS A 126 6.20 -15.96 -7.02
N TRP A 127 5.04 -16.27 -7.58
CA TRP A 127 3.83 -16.59 -6.82
C TRP A 127 3.62 -18.09 -6.61
N LEU A 128 4.20 -18.95 -7.44
CA LEU A 128 4.13 -20.39 -7.25
C LEU A 128 4.71 -20.79 -5.90
N PRO A 129 4.02 -21.67 -5.12
CA PRO A 129 4.46 -22.03 -3.78
C PRO A 129 5.72 -22.90 -3.84
N SER A 130 6.62 -22.72 -2.86
CA SER A 130 7.73 -23.62 -2.64
C SER A 130 7.26 -24.93 -1.96
N ILE A 131 7.91 -26.05 -2.26
CA ILE A 131 7.52 -27.37 -1.70
C ILE A 131 7.70 -27.39 -0.18
N LYS A 132 8.79 -26.79 0.31
CA LYS A 132 9.04 -26.62 1.75
C LYS A 132 8.94 -25.16 2.13
N THR A 133 8.15 -24.86 3.14
CA THR A 133 8.03 -23.53 3.73
C THR A 133 8.21 -23.69 5.25
N HIS A 134 9.22 -23.02 5.82
CA HIS A 134 9.54 -23.10 7.26
C HIS A 134 9.62 -24.54 7.80
N ASN A 135 10.37 -25.42 7.11
CA ASN A 135 10.53 -26.85 7.43
C ASN A 135 9.25 -27.71 7.33
N LYS A 136 8.12 -27.19 6.95
CA LYS A 136 6.89 -27.94 6.69
C LYS A 136 6.69 -28.16 5.19
N LYS A 137 6.16 -29.35 4.84
CA LYS A 137 5.82 -29.66 3.45
C LYS A 137 4.55 -28.90 3.07
N ASN A 138 4.60 -28.15 1.96
CA ASN A 138 3.44 -27.45 1.44
C ASN A 138 2.62 -28.38 0.56
N TYR A 139 1.48 -28.87 1.08
CA TYR A 139 0.64 -29.83 0.37
C TYR A 139 0.08 -29.30 -0.95
N PHE A 140 -0.21 -28.00 -1.03
CA PHE A 140 -0.62 -27.39 -2.28
C PHE A 140 0.48 -27.46 -3.34
N ALA A 141 1.71 -27.13 -2.97
CA ALA A 141 2.85 -27.26 -3.89
C ALA A 141 3.04 -28.69 -4.38
N VAL A 142 2.84 -29.67 -3.52
CA VAL A 142 2.96 -31.11 -3.88
C VAL A 142 1.85 -31.52 -4.86
N LYS A 143 0.61 -31.08 -4.61
CA LYS A 143 -0.52 -31.35 -5.52
C LYS A 143 -0.27 -30.69 -6.88
N LEU A 144 0.18 -29.44 -6.89
CA LEU A 144 0.56 -28.71 -8.11
C LEU A 144 1.65 -29.44 -8.91
N VAL A 145 2.72 -29.88 -8.26
CA VAL A 145 3.82 -30.63 -8.90
C VAL A 145 3.31 -31.88 -9.61
N LYS A 146 2.45 -32.65 -8.94
CA LYS A 146 1.80 -33.83 -9.54
C LYS A 146 0.96 -33.47 -10.76
N LYS A 147 0.14 -32.43 -10.65
CA LYS A 147 -0.72 -31.94 -11.75
C LYS A 147 0.07 -31.39 -12.93
N LEU A 148 1.27 -30.85 -12.69
CA LEU A 148 2.19 -30.40 -13.75
C LEU A 148 3.00 -31.56 -14.38
N ASN A 149 2.85 -32.78 -13.91
CA ASN A 149 3.65 -33.94 -14.32
C ASN A 149 5.18 -33.72 -14.14
N LEU A 150 5.57 -33.10 -13.04
CA LEU A 150 6.96 -32.83 -12.68
C LEU A 150 7.35 -33.63 -11.44
N THR A 151 8.65 -33.91 -11.31
CA THR A 151 9.23 -34.32 -10.02
C THR A 151 9.45 -33.10 -9.13
N GLU A 152 9.49 -33.29 -7.81
CA GLU A 152 9.80 -32.21 -6.86
C GLU A 152 11.18 -31.56 -7.15
N LYS A 153 12.13 -32.32 -7.67
CA LYS A 153 13.47 -31.84 -8.02
C LYS A 153 13.43 -30.94 -9.26
N GLU A 154 12.71 -31.35 -10.30
CA GLU A 154 12.53 -30.55 -11.52
C GLU A 154 11.81 -29.25 -11.22
N TYR A 155 10.71 -29.31 -10.50
CA TYR A 155 9.95 -28.14 -10.09
C TYR A 155 10.84 -27.12 -9.34
N ARG A 156 11.61 -27.56 -8.34
CA ARG A 156 12.54 -26.68 -7.63
C ARG A 156 13.58 -26.06 -8.55
N LYS A 157 14.15 -26.86 -9.48
CA LYS A 157 15.16 -26.38 -10.44
C LYS A 157 14.58 -25.33 -11.39
N ILE A 158 13.36 -25.57 -11.90
CA ILE A 158 12.64 -24.63 -12.77
C ILE A 158 12.37 -23.31 -12.01
N LEU A 159 11.74 -23.38 -10.83
CA LEU A 159 11.43 -22.18 -10.06
C LEU A 159 12.69 -21.39 -9.69
N SER A 160 13.79 -22.07 -9.32
CA SER A 160 15.06 -21.39 -9.03
C SER A 160 15.54 -20.57 -10.23
N LYS A 161 15.61 -21.20 -11.42
CA LYS A 161 16.06 -20.52 -12.64
C LYS A 161 15.18 -19.33 -13.02
N LEU A 162 13.84 -19.51 -12.99
CA LEU A 162 12.91 -18.45 -13.34
C LEU A 162 12.94 -17.29 -12.33
N ARG A 163 13.07 -17.60 -11.04
CA ARG A 163 13.22 -16.59 -9.98
C ARG A 163 14.55 -15.85 -10.08
N ASP A 164 15.61 -16.52 -10.54
CA ASP A 164 16.91 -15.89 -10.85
C ASP A 164 16.73 -14.86 -11.97
N ARG A 165 16.05 -15.26 -13.05
CA ARG A 165 15.78 -14.36 -14.18
C ARG A 165 14.94 -13.16 -13.78
N LEU A 166 13.98 -13.32 -12.85
CA LEU A 166 13.15 -12.24 -12.34
C LEU A 166 13.91 -11.27 -11.41
N ASN A 167 15.10 -11.64 -10.98
CA ASN A 167 15.96 -10.84 -10.08
C ASN A 167 15.18 -10.26 -8.88
N ILE A 168 14.33 -11.09 -8.24
CA ILE A 168 13.48 -10.65 -7.14
C ILE A 168 14.29 -10.40 -5.87
N VAL A 169 14.00 -9.28 -5.22
CA VAL A 169 14.71 -8.82 -4.01
C VAL A 169 14.69 -9.85 -2.88
N GLU A 170 13.59 -10.61 -2.74
CA GLU A 170 13.42 -11.65 -1.72
C GLU A 170 14.46 -12.77 -1.85
N LYS A 171 14.96 -13.04 -3.06
CA LYS A 171 15.99 -14.04 -3.28
C LYS A 171 17.34 -13.58 -2.73
N HIS A 172 17.74 -12.34 -3.06
CA HIS A 172 18.98 -11.77 -2.53
C HIS A 172 18.95 -11.68 -1.00
N ILE A 173 17.79 -11.31 -0.41
CA ILE A 173 17.60 -11.32 1.03
C ILE A 173 17.78 -12.72 1.63
N THR A 174 17.19 -13.75 1.00
CA THR A 174 17.28 -15.15 1.46
C THR A 174 18.71 -15.67 1.40
N ASN A 175 19.44 -15.31 0.35
CA ASN A 175 20.83 -15.70 0.15
C ASN A 175 21.82 -14.83 0.95
N LYS A 176 21.36 -13.76 1.60
CA LYS A 176 22.19 -12.74 2.27
C LYS A 176 23.15 -12.00 1.32
N GLU A 177 22.78 -11.89 0.05
CA GLU A 177 23.53 -11.22 -1.02
C GLU A 177 23.04 -9.76 -1.17
N TYR A 178 23.13 -8.98 -0.09
CA TYR A 178 22.61 -7.62 -0.05
C TYR A 178 23.29 -6.69 -1.05
N GLU A 179 24.58 -6.93 -1.32
CA GLU A 179 25.40 -6.18 -2.27
C GLU A 179 24.91 -6.31 -3.72
N LYS A 180 24.11 -7.33 -4.04
CA LYS A 180 23.51 -7.54 -5.37
C LYS A 180 22.15 -6.83 -5.54
N ILE A 181 21.61 -6.26 -4.47
CA ILE A 181 20.33 -5.57 -4.55
C ILE A 181 20.50 -4.22 -5.27
N ASP A 182 19.80 -4.07 -6.38
CA ASP A 182 19.61 -2.75 -7.02
C ASP A 182 18.38 -2.06 -6.41
N TYR A 183 18.61 -1.12 -5.50
CA TYR A 183 17.55 -0.41 -4.80
C TYR A 183 16.63 0.40 -5.71
N ILE A 184 17.12 0.83 -6.89
CA ILE A 184 16.31 1.55 -7.87
C ILE A 184 15.24 0.63 -8.45
N SER A 185 15.55 -0.64 -8.65
CA SER A 185 14.62 -1.64 -9.21
C SER A 185 13.65 -2.23 -8.18
N VAL A 186 13.91 -2.06 -6.87
CA VAL A 186 13.05 -2.61 -5.82
C VAL A 186 11.63 -2.04 -5.92
N PRO A 187 10.58 -2.89 -6.00
CA PRO A 187 9.19 -2.44 -6.04
C PRO A 187 8.82 -1.63 -4.79
N SER A 188 7.97 -0.62 -4.94
CA SER A 188 7.60 0.32 -3.88
C SER A 188 7.11 -0.35 -2.59
N LYS A 189 6.23 -1.34 -2.68
CA LYS A 189 5.75 -2.10 -1.48
C LYS A 189 6.83 -2.97 -0.85
N ALA A 190 7.76 -3.52 -1.65
CA ALA A 190 8.92 -4.26 -1.14
C ALA A 190 9.89 -3.32 -0.43
N MET A 191 10.10 -2.11 -0.96
CA MET A 191 10.89 -1.06 -0.31
C MET A 191 10.34 -0.74 1.09
N VAL A 192 9.03 -0.48 1.20
CA VAL A 192 8.36 -0.24 2.49
C VAL A 192 8.55 -1.43 3.44
N LYS A 193 8.36 -2.65 2.94
CA LYS A 193 8.43 -3.88 3.74
C LYS A 193 9.83 -4.17 4.27
N TYR A 194 10.86 -4.01 3.44
CA TYR A 194 12.23 -4.45 3.75
C TYR A 194 13.17 -3.32 4.17
N ARG A 195 12.72 -2.05 4.21
CA ARG A 195 13.54 -0.89 4.53
C ARG A 195 14.38 -1.03 5.81
N SER A 196 13.77 -1.54 6.88
CA SER A 196 14.48 -1.76 8.14
C SER A 196 15.60 -2.78 8.01
N LEU A 197 15.41 -3.83 7.18
CA LEU A 197 16.43 -4.83 6.89
C LEU A 197 17.58 -4.22 6.08
N PHE A 198 17.28 -3.42 5.05
CA PHE A 198 18.28 -2.75 4.23
C PHE A 198 19.16 -1.81 5.05
N PHE A 199 18.56 -0.98 5.88
CA PHE A 199 19.31 -0.18 6.82
C PHE A 199 20.18 -1.00 7.79
N THR A 200 19.78 -2.20 8.20
CA THR A 200 20.53 -3.02 9.16
C THR A 200 21.64 -3.83 8.49
N LYS A 201 21.46 -4.26 7.25
CA LYS A 201 22.34 -5.22 6.58
C LYS A 201 23.18 -4.61 5.46
N ASP A 202 22.79 -3.42 4.95
CA ASP A 202 23.47 -2.75 3.84
C ASP A 202 23.37 -1.22 3.99
N GLU A 203 23.67 -0.73 5.19
CA GLU A 203 23.39 0.64 5.61
C GLU A 203 24.03 1.68 4.69
N ILE A 204 25.30 1.49 4.32
CA ILE A 204 26.07 2.47 3.52
C ILE A 204 25.42 2.64 2.15
N ARG A 205 25.29 1.55 1.38
CA ARG A 205 24.70 1.59 0.03
C ARG A 205 23.23 2.03 0.05
N PHE A 206 22.51 1.68 1.12
CA PHE A 206 21.11 2.10 1.23
C PHE A 206 20.98 3.60 1.50
N LYS A 207 21.88 4.20 2.27
CA LYS A 207 21.96 5.66 2.47
C LYS A 207 22.36 6.38 1.17
N GLU A 208 23.35 5.87 0.45
CA GLU A 208 23.73 6.39 -0.88
C GLU A 208 22.53 6.40 -1.84
N PHE A 209 21.78 5.28 -1.90
CA PHE A 209 20.54 5.20 -2.68
C PHE A 209 19.51 6.28 -2.28
N ILE A 210 19.33 6.57 -0.98
CA ILE A 210 18.40 7.63 -0.52
C ILE A 210 18.86 8.99 -1.04
N ASP A 211 20.16 9.28 -1.02
CA ASP A 211 20.71 10.55 -1.51
C ASP A 211 20.62 10.67 -3.04
N GLU A 212 20.81 9.58 -3.77
CA GLU A 212 20.54 9.53 -5.22
C GLU A 212 19.06 9.71 -5.52
N LEU A 213 18.17 9.08 -4.74
CA LEU A 213 16.74 9.23 -4.88
C LEU A 213 16.31 10.68 -4.72
N LYS A 214 16.85 11.43 -3.74
CA LYS A 214 16.58 12.87 -3.56
C LYS A 214 16.93 13.67 -4.81
N LYS A 215 18.04 13.36 -5.49
CA LYS A 215 18.54 14.07 -6.69
C LYS A 215 17.81 13.68 -7.97
N SER A 216 17.24 12.48 -8.05
CA SER A 216 16.54 11.97 -9.24
C SER A 216 15.34 12.86 -9.59
N LYS A 217 15.07 13.05 -10.90
CA LYS A 217 13.86 13.73 -11.41
C LYS A 217 12.73 12.77 -11.76
N LYS A 218 13.00 11.45 -11.78
CA LYS A 218 12.00 10.45 -12.16
C LYS A 218 10.99 10.24 -11.04
N THR A 219 9.71 10.18 -11.39
CA THR A 219 8.65 9.73 -10.48
C THR A 219 8.82 8.25 -10.16
N LYS A 220 8.54 7.89 -8.93
CA LYS A 220 8.54 6.52 -8.42
C LYS A 220 7.60 6.48 -7.22
N TYR A 221 7.17 5.33 -6.81
CA TYR A 221 6.30 5.14 -5.64
C TYR A 221 4.83 5.53 -5.82
N ASP A 222 4.36 5.80 -7.05
CA ASP A 222 2.94 6.05 -7.35
C ASP A 222 2.03 4.85 -7.02
N ASN A 223 2.61 3.67 -6.86
CA ASN A 223 1.91 2.45 -6.42
C ASN A 223 1.78 2.31 -4.89
N LEU A 224 2.28 3.28 -4.13
CA LEU A 224 2.01 3.37 -2.69
C LEU A 224 0.72 4.17 -2.47
N PHE A 225 -0.07 3.73 -1.50
CA PHE A 225 -1.16 4.57 -1.02
C PHE A 225 -0.58 5.72 -0.20
N MET A 226 -1.23 6.88 -0.25
CA MET A 226 -0.76 8.05 0.49
C MET A 226 -0.64 7.79 1.99
N ASN A 227 -1.54 7.01 2.57
CA ASN A 227 -1.49 6.60 3.97
C ASN A 227 -0.27 5.73 4.33
N ASP A 228 0.35 5.01 3.37
CA ASP A 228 1.58 4.23 3.64
C ASP A 228 2.69 5.14 4.21
N PHE A 229 2.78 6.39 3.76
CA PHE A 229 3.81 7.34 4.23
C PHE A 229 3.58 7.77 5.68
N VAL A 230 2.34 8.11 6.05
CA VAL A 230 1.98 8.44 7.43
C VAL A 230 2.18 7.22 8.33
N LYS A 231 1.74 6.05 7.89
CA LYS A 231 1.92 4.79 8.62
C LYS A 231 3.39 4.49 8.86
N MET A 232 4.25 4.61 7.84
CA MET A 232 5.70 4.42 8.01
C MET A 232 6.27 5.33 9.09
N TYR A 233 5.83 6.60 9.12
CA TYR A 233 6.27 7.57 10.09
C TYR A 233 5.80 7.21 11.52
N LEU A 234 4.52 6.92 11.69
CA LEU A 234 3.95 6.51 12.98
C LEU A 234 4.56 5.19 13.51
N ASP A 235 4.81 4.21 12.63
CA ASP A 235 5.50 2.96 13.01
C ASP A 235 6.91 3.22 13.52
N ASN A 236 7.62 4.21 12.97
CA ASN A 236 8.95 4.59 13.45
C ASN A 236 8.90 5.30 14.82
N LEU A 237 7.92 6.15 15.05
CA LEU A 237 7.68 6.75 16.37
C LEU A 237 7.39 5.68 17.43
N LYS A 238 6.56 4.68 17.10
CA LYS A 238 6.28 3.54 17.98
C LYS A 238 7.53 2.75 18.35
N LYS A 239 8.45 2.52 17.40
CA LYS A 239 9.74 1.84 17.69
C LYS A 239 10.61 2.60 18.67
N LEU A 240 10.49 3.93 18.72
CA LEU A 240 11.15 4.77 19.72
C LEU A 240 10.44 4.79 21.07
N GLY A 241 9.31 4.12 21.21
CA GLY A 241 8.48 4.15 22.42
C GLY A 241 7.68 5.44 22.56
N VAL A 242 7.50 6.21 21.47
CA VAL A 242 6.70 7.43 21.49
C VAL A 242 5.22 7.07 21.49
N ASN A 243 4.52 7.52 22.52
CA ASN A 243 3.07 7.47 22.57
C ASN A 243 2.50 8.82 22.11
N TYR A 244 2.01 8.87 20.87
CA TYR A 244 1.52 10.10 20.24
C TYR A 244 0.20 10.61 20.81
N PHE A 245 -0.46 9.87 21.72
CA PHE A 245 -1.62 10.34 22.45
C PHE A 245 -1.28 11.28 23.63
N TYR A 246 0.01 11.40 23.99
CA TYR A 246 0.47 12.25 25.11
C TYR A 246 0.95 13.64 24.68
N GLY A 247 0.61 14.11 23.51
CA GLY A 247 0.99 15.43 23.03
C GLY A 247 -0.08 16.03 22.12
N LYS A 248 -0.12 17.35 22.03
CA LYS A 248 -0.99 18.06 21.09
C LYS A 248 -0.52 17.92 19.65
N THR A 249 0.78 17.65 19.43
CA THR A 249 1.40 17.37 18.15
C THR A 249 2.34 16.17 18.25
N LEU A 250 2.69 15.55 17.12
CA LEU A 250 3.66 14.43 17.11
C LEU A 250 5.04 14.88 17.65
N LYS A 251 5.44 16.11 17.35
CA LYS A 251 6.69 16.70 17.85
C LYS A 251 6.69 16.84 19.38
N GLU A 252 5.59 17.26 19.96
CA GLU A 252 5.45 17.37 21.40
C GLU A 252 5.46 15.99 22.05
N ALA A 253 4.69 15.03 21.52
CA ALA A 253 4.68 13.64 21.97
C ALA A 253 6.08 13.01 21.92
N TYR A 254 6.83 13.25 20.84
CA TYR A 254 8.21 12.81 20.69
C TYR A 254 9.12 13.42 21.76
N LYS A 255 9.07 14.75 21.97
CA LYS A 255 9.87 15.42 22.99
C LYS A 255 9.58 14.88 24.39
N ASN A 256 8.30 14.76 24.74
CA ASN A 256 7.86 14.29 26.04
C ASN A 256 8.31 12.84 26.29
N SER A 257 8.13 11.96 25.31
CA SER A 257 8.54 10.56 25.41
C SER A 257 10.05 10.42 25.57
N ILE A 258 10.84 11.13 24.77
CA ILE A 258 12.31 11.06 24.83
C ILE A 258 12.85 11.66 26.13
N SER A 259 12.33 12.81 26.57
CA SER A 259 12.76 13.43 27.83
C SER A 259 12.53 12.53 29.05
N ASN A 260 11.44 11.78 29.05
CA ASN A 260 11.13 10.83 30.14
C ASN A 260 12.01 9.57 30.09
N LEU A 261 12.41 9.13 28.88
CA LEU A 261 13.19 7.90 28.69
C LEU A 261 14.70 8.07 28.94
N ILE A 262 15.23 9.30 28.91
CA ILE A 262 16.68 9.55 29.06
C ILE A 262 17.08 9.68 30.52
N LYS A 263 16.14 9.96 31.45
CA LYS A 263 16.45 10.35 32.84
C LYS A 263 17.15 9.27 33.66
N ASP A 264 17.00 7.98 33.34
CA ASP A 264 17.47 6.87 34.17
C ASP A 264 18.26 5.79 33.38
N LEU A 265 18.86 6.13 32.22
CA LEU A 265 19.56 5.16 31.39
C LEU A 265 21.03 4.99 31.74
N SER A 266 21.53 3.76 31.72
CA SER A 266 22.95 3.41 31.72
C SER A 266 23.66 3.88 30.46
N LEU A 267 25.01 3.96 30.48
CA LEU A 267 25.82 4.36 29.29
C LEU A 267 25.52 3.49 28.06
N LYS A 268 25.38 2.18 28.25
CA LYS A 268 25.07 1.24 27.16
C LYS A 268 23.67 1.49 26.57
N GLU A 269 22.68 1.74 27.41
CA GLU A 269 21.32 2.05 26.97
C GLU A 269 21.27 3.42 26.25
N LEU A 270 22.12 4.37 26.63
CA LEU A 270 22.27 5.64 25.91
C LEU A 270 22.87 5.44 24.52
N GLU A 271 23.89 4.57 24.36
CA GLU A 271 24.45 4.22 23.05
C GLU A 271 23.43 3.54 22.15
N ASP A 272 22.72 2.53 22.65
CA ASP A 272 21.64 1.86 21.93
C ASP A 272 20.55 2.85 21.50
N ARG A 273 20.24 3.82 22.36
CA ARG A 273 19.27 4.86 22.10
C ARG A 273 19.74 5.83 21.01
N GLN A 274 21.01 6.21 21.00
CA GLN A 274 21.58 7.05 19.94
C GLN A 274 21.49 6.37 18.57
N ILE A 275 21.75 5.06 18.50
CA ILE A 275 21.59 4.26 17.30
C ILE A 275 20.14 4.30 16.82
N LEU A 276 19.17 4.13 17.72
CA LEU A 276 17.74 4.20 17.38
C LEU A 276 17.32 5.59 16.88
N LEU A 277 17.83 6.67 17.51
CA LEU A 277 17.55 8.03 17.10
C LEU A 277 18.16 8.33 15.72
N GLN A 278 19.38 7.87 15.46
CA GLN A 278 20.00 8.01 14.13
C GLN A 278 19.18 7.24 13.09
N ARG A 279 18.74 6.03 13.41
CA ARG A 279 17.88 5.24 12.53
C ARG A 279 16.57 5.95 12.22
N PHE A 280 15.95 6.58 13.20
CA PHE A 280 14.72 7.35 13.01
C PHE A 280 14.94 8.52 12.02
N ARG A 281 16.05 9.25 12.15
CA ARG A 281 16.42 10.31 11.20
C ARG A 281 16.59 9.76 9.78
N ASP A 282 17.26 8.64 9.63
CA ASP A 282 17.50 8.01 8.33
C ASP A 282 16.17 7.53 7.69
N GLU A 283 15.26 6.97 8.48
CA GLU A 283 13.92 6.60 8.01
C GLU A 283 13.06 7.83 7.65
N LYS A 284 13.15 8.95 8.39
CA LYS A 284 12.55 10.23 7.99
C LYS A 284 13.06 10.68 6.61
N ASN A 285 14.36 10.63 6.40
CA ASN A 285 14.98 10.97 5.12
C ASN A 285 14.45 10.11 3.96
N LEU A 286 14.30 8.81 4.17
CA LEU A 286 13.72 7.91 3.18
C LEU A 286 12.26 8.27 2.87
N ILE A 287 11.43 8.47 3.89
CA ILE A 287 10.01 8.83 3.73
C ILE A 287 9.88 10.13 2.92
N ASN A 288 10.65 11.16 3.26
CA ASN A 288 10.64 12.45 2.57
C ASN A 288 11.11 12.31 1.12
N ALA A 289 12.16 11.53 0.86
CA ALA A 289 12.64 11.28 -0.49
C ALA A 289 11.60 10.54 -1.33
N MET A 290 10.94 9.54 -0.78
CA MET A 290 9.89 8.77 -1.46
C MET A 290 8.64 9.62 -1.72
N TRP A 291 8.22 10.47 -0.76
CA TRP A 291 7.10 11.39 -0.90
C TRP A 291 7.29 12.35 -2.08
N LYS A 292 8.48 12.94 -2.18
CA LYS A 292 8.84 13.84 -3.29
C LYS A 292 8.83 13.19 -4.67
N LYS A 293 8.82 11.86 -4.74
CA LYS A 293 8.79 11.09 -6.00
C LYS A 293 7.39 10.66 -6.41
N GLN A 294 6.35 11.05 -5.67
CA GLN A 294 4.97 10.86 -6.11
C GLN A 294 4.67 11.73 -7.33
N SER A 295 3.86 11.21 -8.25
CA SER A 295 3.31 12.00 -9.35
C SER A 295 2.48 13.16 -8.81
N LYS A 296 2.57 14.31 -9.44
CA LYS A 296 1.77 15.47 -9.07
C LYS A 296 0.43 15.42 -9.78
N ILE A 297 -0.65 15.69 -9.05
CA ILE A 297 -1.97 15.89 -9.62
C ILE A 297 -2.16 17.39 -9.84
N GLU A 298 -2.56 17.79 -11.03
CA GLU A 298 -2.98 19.16 -11.29
C GLU A 298 -4.50 19.26 -11.08
N PHE A 299 -4.91 20.22 -10.26
CA PHE A 299 -6.34 20.53 -10.04
C PHE A 299 -6.74 21.68 -10.94
N ASP A 300 -7.87 21.54 -11.65
CA ASP A 300 -8.39 22.61 -12.53
C ASP A 300 -9.03 23.77 -11.76
N LYS A 301 -9.41 23.52 -10.51
CA LYS A 301 -10.11 24.48 -9.64
C LYS A 301 -9.38 24.68 -8.33
N ASN A 302 -9.71 25.77 -7.64
CA ASN A 302 -9.29 25.98 -6.27
C ASN A 302 -9.96 24.94 -5.36
N VAL A 303 -9.17 24.28 -4.51
CA VAL A 303 -9.63 23.23 -3.63
C VAL A 303 -9.34 23.61 -2.19
N LEU A 304 -10.38 23.67 -1.36
CA LEU A 304 -10.24 23.73 0.09
C LEU A 304 -10.27 22.30 0.63
N VAL A 305 -9.21 21.91 1.33
CA VAL A 305 -9.11 20.59 1.94
C VAL A 305 -9.55 20.65 3.38
N VAL A 306 -10.46 19.75 3.75
CA VAL A 306 -10.98 19.61 5.12
C VAL A 306 -10.76 18.15 5.54
N ALA A 307 -9.96 17.94 6.59
CA ALA A 307 -9.61 16.62 7.09
C ALA A 307 -10.22 16.38 8.47
N ASP A 308 -10.96 15.29 8.59
CA ASP A 308 -11.47 14.81 9.88
C ASP A 308 -10.32 14.14 10.66
N THR A 309 -10.07 14.62 11.88
CA THR A 309 -9.06 14.09 12.81
C THR A 309 -9.68 13.61 14.12
N SER A 310 -11.01 13.45 14.16
CA SER A 310 -11.75 12.98 15.34
C SER A 310 -11.34 11.57 15.79
N GLY A 311 -11.73 11.19 17.00
CA GLY A 311 -11.37 9.91 17.60
C GLY A 311 -11.80 8.67 16.80
N SER A 312 -12.92 8.75 16.07
CA SER A 312 -13.42 7.69 15.20
C SER A 312 -12.54 7.43 13.97
N MET A 313 -11.66 8.39 13.62
CA MET A 313 -10.71 8.29 12.52
C MET A 313 -9.41 7.56 12.89
N GLN A 314 -9.25 7.07 14.10
CA GLN A 314 -8.02 6.41 14.54
C GLN A 314 -7.60 5.26 13.60
N GLY A 315 -6.29 5.19 13.29
CA GLY A 315 -5.70 4.20 12.39
C GLY A 315 -5.71 4.64 10.92
N THR A 316 -6.00 3.71 10.02
CA THR A 316 -5.96 3.96 8.57
C THR A 316 -6.81 5.14 8.09
N PRO A 317 -8.03 5.39 8.59
CA PRO A 317 -8.80 6.57 8.19
C PRO A 317 -8.04 7.88 8.47
N PHE A 318 -7.47 8.04 9.65
CA PHE A 318 -6.64 9.20 10.01
C PHE A 318 -5.40 9.32 9.12
N GLU A 319 -4.66 8.22 8.94
CA GLU A 319 -3.48 8.18 8.08
C GLU A 319 -3.82 8.64 6.66
N THR A 320 -4.99 8.23 6.15
CA THR A 320 -5.50 8.59 4.83
C THR A 320 -5.90 10.06 4.77
N ALA A 321 -6.68 10.54 5.73
CA ALA A 321 -7.16 11.92 5.77
C ALA A 321 -5.99 12.92 5.79
N ILE A 322 -5.00 12.71 6.65
CA ILE A 322 -3.84 13.60 6.75
C ILE A 322 -2.94 13.53 5.52
N SER A 323 -2.65 12.32 5.02
CA SER A 323 -1.79 12.19 3.83
C SER A 323 -2.41 12.85 2.60
N LEU A 324 -3.72 12.68 2.39
CA LEU A 324 -4.44 13.34 1.30
C LEU A 324 -4.52 14.86 1.51
N ALA A 325 -4.70 15.33 2.75
CA ALA A 325 -4.74 16.77 3.03
C ALA A 325 -3.40 17.43 2.66
N VAL A 326 -2.28 16.84 3.06
CA VAL A 326 -0.96 17.34 2.68
C VAL A 326 -0.75 17.27 1.17
N TYR A 327 -1.08 16.12 0.54
CA TYR A 327 -0.86 15.93 -0.89
C TYR A 327 -1.68 16.91 -1.75
N ILE A 328 -2.97 17.05 -1.45
CA ILE A 328 -3.85 17.94 -2.22
C ILE A 328 -3.46 19.41 -2.00
N SER A 329 -3.17 19.82 -0.76
CA SER A 329 -2.77 21.20 -0.47
C SER A 329 -1.44 21.58 -1.10
N GLN A 330 -0.47 20.66 -1.18
CA GLN A 330 0.81 20.90 -1.88
C GLN A 330 0.65 21.07 -3.40
N ASN A 331 -0.35 20.42 -3.99
CA ASN A 331 -0.61 20.46 -5.43
C ASN A 331 -1.75 21.44 -5.81
N ASN A 332 -2.25 22.24 -4.86
CA ASN A 332 -3.30 23.22 -5.10
C ASN A 332 -2.79 24.37 -5.97
N LYS A 333 -3.59 24.80 -6.97
CA LYS A 333 -3.28 25.95 -7.82
C LYS A 333 -3.54 27.30 -7.13
N SER A 334 -4.46 27.35 -6.20
CA SER A 334 -4.77 28.56 -5.45
C SER A 334 -3.60 28.96 -4.55
N ASP A 335 -3.07 30.17 -4.73
CA ASP A 335 -2.07 30.70 -3.81
C ASP A 335 -2.60 30.85 -2.38
N GLU A 336 -3.89 31.05 -2.26
CA GLU A 336 -4.58 31.18 -0.98
C GLU A 336 -4.64 29.85 -0.22
N TRP A 337 -4.93 28.74 -0.90
CA TRP A 337 -5.13 27.42 -0.29
C TRP A 337 -3.94 26.47 -0.51
N ARG A 338 -2.88 26.91 -1.15
CA ARG A 338 -1.67 26.13 -1.29
C ARG A 338 -0.95 26.01 0.05
N ASN A 339 -0.54 24.79 0.41
CA ASN A 339 0.09 24.46 1.68
C ASN A 339 -0.76 24.79 2.91
N ARG A 340 -2.08 24.75 2.76
CA ARG A 340 -3.07 25.03 3.80
C ARG A 340 -4.22 24.04 3.71
N PHE A 341 -4.73 23.64 4.85
CA PHE A 341 -5.94 22.83 4.96
C PHE A 341 -6.59 23.02 6.33
N ILE A 342 -7.84 22.63 6.44
CA ILE A 342 -8.58 22.66 7.68
C ILE A 342 -8.58 21.25 8.27
N ILE A 343 -8.26 21.15 9.56
CA ILE A 343 -8.47 19.95 10.36
C ILE A 343 -9.59 20.21 11.36
N PHE A 344 -10.40 19.21 11.61
CA PHE A 344 -11.46 19.33 12.58
C PHE A 344 -11.68 18.06 13.41
N SER A 345 -12.13 18.29 14.65
CA SER A 345 -12.65 17.29 15.57
C SER A 345 -13.78 17.96 16.37
N SER A 346 -13.68 18.11 17.67
CA SER A 346 -14.57 18.99 18.47
C SER A 346 -14.36 20.47 18.15
N ASP A 347 -13.20 20.84 17.62
CA ASP A 347 -12.86 22.18 17.13
C ASP A 347 -12.35 22.16 15.69
N CYS A 348 -12.23 23.33 15.08
CA CYS A 348 -11.85 23.54 13.70
C CYS A 348 -10.61 24.43 13.65
N ILE A 349 -9.51 23.91 13.11
CA ILE A 349 -8.21 24.59 13.05
C ILE A 349 -7.76 24.69 11.59
N GLU A 350 -7.43 25.88 11.14
CA GLU A 350 -6.72 26.08 9.91
C GLU A 350 -5.23 25.82 10.14
N TYR A 351 -4.67 24.88 9.41
CA TYR A 351 -3.27 24.53 9.46
C TYR A 351 -2.56 24.95 8.18
N SER A 352 -1.45 25.67 8.33
CA SER A 352 -0.61 26.10 7.21
C SER A 352 0.86 25.78 7.49
N TYR A 353 1.62 25.52 6.43
CA TYR A 353 3.02 25.16 6.54
C TYR A 353 3.85 25.80 5.42
N ASN A 354 5.17 25.86 5.64
CA ASN A 354 6.09 26.42 4.66
C ASN A 354 6.14 25.55 3.40
N LYS A 355 6.16 26.18 2.21
CA LYS A 355 6.25 25.49 0.92
C LYS A 355 7.47 24.56 0.77
N ASN A 356 8.52 24.80 1.54
CA ASN A 356 9.74 24.00 1.53
C ASN A 356 9.78 22.98 2.68
N ALA A 357 8.73 22.88 3.50
CA ALA A 357 8.67 21.92 4.59
C ALA A 357 8.72 20.48 4.06
N GLU A 358 9.50 19.64 4.69
CA GLU A 358 9.52 18.21 4.42
C GLU A 358 8.23 17.56 4.91
N PHE A 359 7.79 16.48 4.24
CA PHE A 359 6.53 15.81 4.60
C PHE A 359 6.47 15.40 6.07
N THR A 360 7.56 14.85 6.61
CA THR A 360 7.60 14.43 8.01
C THR A 360 7.60 15.60 8.99
N ASP A 361 8.13 16.77 8.60
CA ASP A 361 8.09 17.96 9.44
C ASP A 361 6.70 18.56 9.49
N ILE A 362 5.94 18.47 8.38
CA ILE A 362 4.51 18.81 8.35
C ILE A 362 3.73 17.92 9.33
N LEU A 363 3.97 16.60 9.29
CA LEU A 363 3.32 15.66 10.21
C LEU A 363 3.65 15.94 11.68
N ASP A 364 4.87 16.37 11.98
CA ASP A 364 5.32 16.69 13.34
C ASP A 364 4.51 17.82 13.98
N GLU A 365 4.07 18.79 13.19
CA GLU A 365 3.40 20.01 13.66
C GLU A 365 1.87 19.95 13.56
N ILE A 366 1.30 18.95 12.88
CA ILE A 366 -0.16 18.80 12.79
C ILE A 366 -0.73 18.56 14.18
N PRO A 367 -1.72 19.37 14.64
CA PRO A 367 -2.38 19.15 15.92
C PRO A 367 -3.14 17.82 15.93
N PHE A 368 -2.90 17.05 16.98
CA PHE A 368 -3.56 15.76 17.24
C PHE A 368 -4.63 15.98 18.31
N ILE A 369 -5.85 16.19 17.90
CA ILE A 369 -6.98 16.36 18.83
C ILE A 369 -7.90 15.16 18.64
N VAL A 370 -7.88 14.22 19.59
CA VAL A 370 -8.73 13.03 19.57
C VAL A 370 -9.98 13.31 20.39
N GLU A 371 -10.97 13.96 19.76
CA GLU A 371 -12.22 14.36 20.38
C GLU A 371 -13.42 14.03 19.49
N ASN A 372 -14.61 14.51 19.84
CA ASN A 372 -15.85 14.30 19.09
C ASN A 372 -15.84 15.06 17.75
N THR A 373 -16.62 14.60 16.81
CA THR A 373 -16.75 15.20 15.48
C THR A 373 -17.76 16.36 15.51
N ASN A 374 -17.36 17.57 15.10
CA ASN A 374 -18.22 18.74 14.98
C ASN A 374 -18.04 19.45 13.63
N ILE A 375 -18.76 18.98 12.62
CA ILE A 375 -18.68 19.53 11.26
C ILE A 375 -19.31 20.94 11.14
N ASP A 376 -20.22 21.33 12.03
CA ASP A 376 -20.84 22.67 12.03
C ASP A 376 -19.80 23.77 12.22
N LYS A 377 -18.74 23.51 12.99
CA LYS A 377 -17.66 24.48 13.17
C LYS A 377 -16.86 24.70 11.87
N VAL A 378 -16.75 23.70 11.01
CA VAL A 378 -16.10 23.83 9.69
C VAL A 378 -16.90 24.78 8.82
N PHE A 379 -18.24 24.58 8.71
CA PHE A 379 -19.09 25.45 7.91
C PHE A 379 -19.12 26.88 8.46
N LYS A 380 -19.17 27.04 9.78
CA LYS A 380 -19.10 28.37 10.42
C LYS A 380 -17.78 29.09 10.12
N LYS A 381 -16.67 28.36 10.19
CA LYS A 381 -15.35 28.92 9.84
C LYS A 381 -15.28 29.34 8.38
N ILE A 382 -15.70 28.49 7.45
CA ILE A 382 -15.70 28.80 6.00
C ILE A 382 -16.60 30.02 5.73
N LEU A 383 -17.77 30.10 6.37
CA LEU A 383 -18.67 31.23 6.23
C LEU A 383 -18.04 32.52 6.75
N ASN A 384 -17.48 32.51 7.95
CA ASN A 384 -16.83 33.67 8.55
C ASN A 384 -15.67 34.18 7.69
N ASP A 385 -14.79 33.28 7.25
CA ASP A 385 -13.64 33.59 6.39
C ASP A 385 -14.11 34.20 5.05
N SER A 386 -15.25 33.72 4.50
CA SER A 386 -15.81 34.22 3.26
C SER A 386 -16.43 35.63 3.44
N VAL A 387 -17.09 35.88 4.59
CA VAL A 387 -17.65 37.17 4.93
C VAL A 387 -16.55 38.19 5.16
N GLU A 388 -15.53 37.88 5.96
CA GLU A 388 -14.41 38.77 6.22
C GLU A 388 -13.70 39.20 4.92
N LYS A 389 -13.49 38.26 3.98
CA LYS A 389 -12.86 38.53 2.69
C LYS A 389 -13.74 39.33 1.74
N SER A 390 -15.08 39.19 1.82
CA SER A 390 -15.99 39.97 0.99
C SER A 390 -16.09 41.44 1.44
N PHE A 391 -15.74 41.74 2.68
CA PHE A 391 -15.68 43.13 3.18
C PHE A 391 -14.32 43.81 2.89
N LEU A 392 -13.32 43.07 2.44
CA LEU A 392 -11.98 43.60 2.11
C LEU A 392 -11.78 43.82 0.59
N ASN A 393 -12.74 43.43 -0.23
CA ASN A 393 -12.83 43.70 -1.67
C ASN A 393 -14.03 44.60 -1.96
#